data_5dcc645293d8238a55814d569808f780
#
_entry.id   5dcc645293d8238a55814d569808f780
#
_cell.length_a   1.000
_cell.length_b   1.000
_cell.length_c   1.000
_cell.angle_alpha   90.00
_cell.angle_beta   90.00
_cell.angle_gamma   90.00
#
_symmetry.space_group_name_H-M   'P 1'
#
loop_
_entity.id
_entity.type
_entity.pdbx_description
1 polymer ?
#
loop_
_entity_poly.entity_id
_entity_poly.type
_entity_poly.pdbx_seq_one_letter_code
_entity_poly.pdbx_strand_id
1 'polypeptide(L)'
;MAAVIAPCPPSSSDEQLLACYAAGKRSALEELFRRHRGPAYRVAYRLLGNEADALDAVQEGFVKALTHLDSFRGRSSFKTWLLRVVCNAALDLGRQRGRREAISLEAAEADDDRGLPVVADDPAAGLERADVRRHLDQALAALPEAQRRTFVLHADAGLSYREVADALGISIGTVMSRLFYARQKLRAYLAERLRAGD
;
A
#
# COMPACT_ATOMS: atom_id res chain seq x y z
N MET A 1 4.59 -28.10 32.71
CA MET A 1 5.33 -28.50 31.50
C MET A 1 4.71 -27.73 30.34
N ALA A 2 5.38 -26.66 29.88
CA ALA A 2 4.93 -25.93 28.69
C ALA A 2 5.29 -26.80 27.47
N ALA A 3 4.29 -27.29 26.75
CA ALA A 3 4.50 -27.98 25.50
C ALA A 3 5.19 -27.01 24.51
N VAL A 4 6.42 -27.36 24.10
CA VAL A 4 7.14 -26.67 23.02
C VAL A 4 6.32 -26.95 21.74
N ILE A 5 5.44 -26.01 21.41
CA ILE A 5 4.62 -26.10 20.22
C ILE A 5 5.55 -25.82 19.03
N ALA A 6 5.83 -26.86 18.23
CA ALA A 6 6.71 -26.76 17.06
C ALA A 6 6.30 -25.58 16.15
N PRO A 7 7.26 -24.83 15.60
CA PRO A 7 6.95 -23.75 14.67
C PRO A 7 6.19 -24.25 13.45
N CYS A 8 5.30 -23.39 12.91
CA CYS A 8 4.65 -23.71 11.63
C CYS A 8 5.71 -23.78 10.51
N PRO A 9 5.64 -24.73 9.58
CA PRO A 9 6.56 -24.81 8.44
C PRO A 9 6.56 -23.50 7.65
N PRO A 10 7.69 -23.01 7.16
CA PRO A 10 7.78 -21.77 6.37
C PRO A 10 7.01 -21.85 5.02
N SER A 11 6.68 -23.07 4.58
CA SER A 11 5.86 -23.34 3.39
C SER A 11 4.35 -23.35 3.63
N SER A 12 3.88 -23.10 4.88
CA SER A 12 2.45 -23.10 5.20
C SER A 12 1.69 -22.02 4.42
N SER A 13 0.48 -22.33 3.97
CA SER A 13 -0.41 -21.31 3.39
C SER A 13 -0.88 -20.31 4.45
N ASP A 14 -1.40 -19.16 4.01
CA ASP A 14 -1.93 -18.14 4.93
C ASP A 14 -3.09 -18.70 5.79
N GLU A 15 -3.93 -19.57 5.21
CA GLU A 15 -5.02 -20.26 5.92
C GLU A 15 -4.49 -21.21 7.00
N GLN A 16 -3.40 -21.93 6.70
CA GLN A 16 -2.75 -22.82 7.67
C GLN A 16 -2.12 -22.01 8.82
N LEU A 17 -1.49 -20.89 8.50
CA LEU A 17 -0.93 -19.98 9.51
C LEU A 17 -2.03 -19.38 10.39
N LEU A 18 -3.17 -18.97 9.82
CA LEU A 18 -4.33 -18.49 10.59
C LEU A 18 -4.89 -19.58 11.51
N ALA A 19 -4.99 -20.82 11.03
CA ALA A 19 -5.40 -21.96 11.85
C ALA A 19 -4.40 -22.24 12.98
N CYS A 20 -3.09 -22.15 12.71
CA CYS A 20 -2.06 -22.26 13.73
C CYS A 20 -2.17 -21.15 14.80
N TYR A 21 -2.46 -19.92 14.38
CA TYR A 21 -2.67 -18.81 15.28
C TYR A 21 -3.91 -19.01 16.16
N ALA A 22 -5.02 -19.46 15.59
CA ALA A 22 -6.24 -19.79 16.33
C ALA A 22 -6.00 -20.93 17.36
N ALA A 23 -5.04 -21.82 17.09
CA ALA A 23 -4.57 -22.86 18.01
C ALA A 23 -3.57 -22.33 19.07
N GLY A 24 -3.35 -21.00 19.17
CA GLY A 24 -2.49 -20.34 20.15
C GLY A 24 -1.03 -20.18 19.74
N LYS A 25 -0.65 -20.48 18.49
CA LYS A 25 0.73 -20.30 17.99
C LYS A 25 0.96 -18.87 17.53
N ARG A 26 1.47 -18.00 18.39
CA ARG A 26 1.75 -16.59 18.06
C ARG A 26 2.74 -16.41 16.92
N SER A 27 3.75 -17.29 16.80
CA SER A 27 4.73 -17.27 15.71
C SER A 27 4.11 -17.39 14.30
N ALA A 28 2.94 -17.99 14.18
CA ALA A 28 2.23 -18.07 12.89
C ALA A 28 1.77 -16.69 12.40
N LEU A 29 1.37 -15.82 13.33
CA LEU A 29 0.97 -14.46 13.02
C LEU A 29 2.16 -13.57 12.64
N GLU A 30 3.31 -13.73 13.33
CA GLU A 30 4.55 -13.06 12.97
C GLU A 30 4.99 -13.40 11.55
N GLU A 31 4.85 -14.69 11.15
CA GLU A 31 5.14 -15.14 9.79
C GLU A 31 4.18 -14.52 8.75
N LEU A 32 2.88 -14.44 9.05
CA LEU A 32 1.90 -13.77 8.20
C LEU A 32 2.28 -12.31 7.95
N PHE A 33 2.59 -11.56 9.00
CA PHE A 33 2.98 -10.16 8.85
C PHE A 33 4.32 -10.00 8.14
N ARG A 34 5.31 -10.84 8.44
CA ARG A 34 6.61 -10.85 7.76
C ARG A 34 6.43 -11.05 6.25
N ARG A 35 5.57 -11.99 5.84
CA ARG A 35 5.27 -12.31 4.43
C ARG A 35 4.61 -11.17 3.69
N HIS A 36 3.70 -10.46 4.34
CA HIS A 36 2.90 -9.40 3.74
C HIS A 36 3.45 -7.98 3.96
N ARG A 37 4.53 -7.81 4.75
CA ARG A 37 5.13 -6.50 5.02
C ARG A 37 5.55 -5.77 3.75
N GLY A 38 6.23 -6.46 2.82
CA GLY A 38 6.70 -5.86 1.58
C GLY A 38 5.56 -5.33 0.69
N PRO A 39 4.54 -6.15 0.35
CA PRO A 39 3.35 -5.66 -0.35
C PRO A 39 2.63 -4.53 0.36
N ALA A 40 2.49 -4.60 1.69
CA ALA A 40 1.86 -3.56 2.50
C ALA A 40 2.61 -2.22 2.41
N TYR A 41 3.93 -2.26 2.56
CA TYR A 41 4.79 -1.08 2.43
C TYR A 41 4.68 -0.44 1.03
N ARG A 42 4.76 -1.24 -0.05
CA ARG A 42 4.60 -0.71 -1.40
C ARG A 42 3.27 0.02 -1.60
N VAL A 43 2.16 -0.56 -1.12
CA VAL A 43 0.84 0.08 -1.18
C VAL A 43 0.83 1.40 -0.42
N ALA A 44 1.30 1.41 0.82
CA ALA A 44 1.33 2.62 1.65
C ALA A 44 2.22 3.71 1.03
N TYR A 45 3.42 3.34 0.59
CA TYR A 45 4.36 4.27 -0.04
C TYR A 45 3.79 4.91 -1.32
N ARG A 46 3.16 4.12 -2.20
CA ARG A 46 2.52 4.62 -3.43
C ARG A 46 1.33 5.55 -3.16
N LEU A 47 0.70 5.42 -2.00
CA LEU A 47 -0.42 6.29 -1.62
C LEU A 47 0.03 7.58 -0.95
N LEU A 48 1.12 7.54 -0.18
CA LEU A 48 1.57 8.64 0.69
C LEU A 48 2.77 9.42 0.14
N GLY A 49 3.61 8.77 -0.69
CA GLY A 49 4.75 9.40 -1.36
C GLY A 49 5.98 9.60 -0.48
N ASN A 50 5.96 9.21 0.80
CA ASN A 50 7.13 9.29 1.68
C ASN A 50 7.28 8.05 2.56
N GLU A 51 8.51 7.76 2.98
CA GLU A 51 8.87 6.55 3.69
C GLU A 51 8.34 6.54 5.14
N ALA A 52 8.47 7.65 5.84
CA ALA A 52 8.06 7.75 7.24
C ALA A 52 6.56 7.47 7.40
N ASP A 53 5.72 8.19 6.65
CA ASP A 53 4.27 7.99 6.67
C ASP A 53 3.89 6.57 6.17
N ALA A 54 4.64 6.01 5.20
CA ALA A 54 4.38 4.66 4.72
C ALA A 54 4.64 3.60 5.80
N LEU A 55 5.72 3.74 6.57
CA LEU A 55 6.02 2.86 7.70
C LEU A 55 4.98 2.99 8.81
N ASP A 56 4.59 4.21 9.15
CA ASP A 56 3.55 4.49 10.14
C ASP A 56 2.20 3.89 9.71
N ALA A 57 1.80 4.06 8.46
CA ALA A 57 0.57 3.48 7.92
C ALA A 57 0.58 1.95 7.93
N VAL A 58 1.73 1.33 7.63
CA VAL A 58 1.88 -0.14 7.71
C VAL A 58 1.78 -0.61 9.16
N GLN A 59 2.46 0.06 10.09
CA GLN A 59 2.41 -0.27 11.50
C GLN A 59 0.98 -0.14 12.05
N GLU A 60 0.31 0.98 11.78
CA GLU A 60 -1.08 1.22 12.18
C GLU A 60 -2.03 0.18 11.54
N GLY A 61 -1.86 -0.09 10.26
CA GLY A 61 -2.63 -1.10 9.55
C GLY A 61 -2.45 -2.50 10.13
N PHE A 62 -1.24 -2.87 10.53
CA PHE A 62 -0.96 -4.17 11.17
C PHE A 62 -1.56 -4.24 12.57
N VAL A 63 -1.47 -3.18 13.36
CA VAL A 63 -2.13 -3.10 14.67
C VAL A 63 -3.65 -3.22 14.52
N LYS A 64 -4.26 -2.50 13.57
CA LYS A 64 -5.69 -2.61 13.27
C LYS A 64 -6.06 -4.01 12.80
N ALA A 65 -5.23 -4.64 11.96
CA ALA A 65 -5.46 -6.02 11.52
C ALA A 65 -5.41 -7.01 12.68
N LEU A 66 -4.47 -6.85 13.61
CA LEU A 66 -4.36 -7.67 14.83
C LEU A 66 -5.61 -7.54 15.71
N THR A 67 -6.01 -6.31 16.02
CA THR A 67 -7.15 -6.04 16.91
C THR A 67 -8.50 -6.47 16.32
N HIS A 68 -8.58 -6.55 14.97
CA HIS A 68 -9.81 -6.92 14.26
C HIS A 68 -9.70 -8.26 13.54
N LEU A 69 -8.71 -9.10 13.90
CA LEU A 69 -8.51 -10.39 13.21
C LEU A 69 -9.75 -11.30 13.32
N ASP A 70 -10.48 -11.22 14.41
CA ASP A 70 -11.76 -11.96 14.62
C ASP A 70 -12.84 -11.55 13.61
N SER A 71 -12.70 -10.37 12.97
CA SER A 71 -13.59 -9.91 11.91
C SER A 71 -13.25 -10.50 10.53
N PHE A 72 -12.09 -11.11 10.38
CA PHE A 72 -11.70 -11.80 9.16
C PHE A 72 -12.48 -13.10 9.01
N ARG A 73 -13.46 -13.10 8.11
CA ARG A 73 -14.39 -14.22 7.92
C ARG A 73 -14.03 -15.12 6.71
N GLY A 74 -12.82 -15.01 6.16
CA GLY A 74 -12.38 -15.82 5.01
C GLY A 74 -13.12 -15.56 3.70
N ARG A 75 -13.85 -14.43 3.57
CA ARG A 75 -14.56 -14.07 2.31
C ARG A 75 -13.61 -13.65 1.19
N SER A 76 -12.38 -13.28 1.53
CA SER A 76 -11.27 -12.97 0.61
C SER A 76 -10.00 -13.61 1.16
N SER A 77 -8.89 -13.59 0.39
CA SER A 77 -7.60 -14.01 0.92
C SER A 77 -7.18 -13.10 2.10
N PHE A 78 -6.37 -13.65 3.03
CA PHE A 78 -5.81 -12.85 4.13
C PHE A 78 -5.01 -11.65 3.60
N LYS A 79 -4.22 -11.86 2.54
CA LYS A 79 -3.51 -10.80 1.83
C LYS A 79 -4.44 -9.66 1.41
N THR A 80 -5.54 -9.97 0.71
CA THR A 80 -6.50 -8.98 0.23
C THR A 80 -7.11 -8.18 1.39
N TRP A 81 -7.53 -8.87 2.44
CA TRP A 81 -8.08 -8.25 3.63
C TRP A 81 -7.07 -7.34 4.35
N LEU A 82 -5.84 -7.82 4.56
CA LEU A 82 -4.78 -7.04 5.20
C LEU A 82 -4.42 -5.80 4.39
N LEU A 83 -4.26 -5.93 3.06
CA LEU A 83 -3.94 -4.79 2.19
C LEU A 83 -5.07 -3.76 2.14
N ARG A 84 -6.33 -4.18 2.28
CA ARG A 84 -7.46 -3.25 2.48
C ARG A 84 -7.30 -2.46 3.78
N VAL A 85 -6.94 -3.10 4.89
CA VAL A 85 -6.74 -2.43 6.19
C VAL A 85 -5.60 -1.42 6.11
N VAL A 86 -4.45 -1.82 5.53
CA VAL A 86 -3.29 -0.93 5.34
C VAL A 86 -3.62 0.24 4.38
N CYS A 87 -4.32 -0.02 3.28
CA CYS A 87 -4.75 1.02 2.35
C CYS A 87 -5.64 2.06 3.04
N ASN A 88 -6.57 1.63 3.88
CA ASN A 88 -7.42 2.54 4.65
C ASN A 88 -6.60 3.36 5.66
N ALA A 89 -5.67 2.73 6.39
CA ALA A 89 -4.78 3.43 7.32
C ALA A 89 -3.94 4.50 6.60
N ALA A 90 -3.35 4.17 5.45
CA ALA A 90 -2.59 5.11 4.64
C ALA A 90 -3.42 6.32 4.19
N LEU A 91 -4.66 6.09 3.76
CA LEU A 91 -5.54 7.19 3.34
C LEU A 91 -5.98 8.07 4.49
N ASP A 92 -6.28 7.47 5.64
CA ASP A 92 -6.66 8.23 6.84
C ASP A 92 -5.50 9.10 7.30
N LEU A 93 -4.26 8.56 7.29
CA LEU A 93 -3.05 9.31 7.60
C LEU A 93 -2.83 10.46 6.61
N GLY A 94 -2.94 10.20 5.31
CA GLY A 94 -2.81 11.22 4.27
C GLY A 94 -3.83 12.35 4.40
N ARG A 95 -5.09 12.02 4.73
CA ARG A 95 -6.14 13.04 4.99
C ARG A 95 -5.89 13.85 6.25
N GLN A 96 -5.37 13.21 7.31
CA GLN A 96 -5.02 13.91 8.56
C GLN A 96 -3.88 14.87 8.32
N ARG A 97 -2.85 14.46 7.57
CA ARG A 97 -1.72 15.29 7.20
C ARG A 97 -2.16 16.50 6.36
N GLY A 98 -2.90 16.27 5.28
CA GLY A 98 -3.41 17.35 4.43
C GLY A 98 -4.23 18.37 5.19
N ARG A 99 -5.03 17.94 6.19
CA ARG A 99 -5.75 18.88 7.08
C ARG A 99 -4.82 19.69 7.98
N ARG A 100 -3.78 19.05 8.55
CA ARG A 100 -2.79 19.77 9.39
C ARG A 100 -1.98 20.76 8.59
N GLU A 101 -1.58 20.41 7.38
CA GLU A 101 -0.85 21.28 6.47
C GLU A 101 -1.73 22.48 6.04
N ALA A 102 -3.02 22.26 5.72
CA ALA A 102 -3.95 23.35 5.41
C ALA A 102 -4.12 24.32 6.57
N ILE A 103 -4.28 23.83 7.80
CA ILE A 103 -4.37 24.66 9.01
C ILE A 103 -3.05 25.40 9.27
N SER A 104 -1.89 24.76 8.99
CA SER A 104 -0.57 25.36 9.16
C SER A 104 -0.28 26.41 8.09
N LEU A 105 -0.78 26.24 6.86
CA LEU A 105 -0.64 27.23 5.78
C LEU A 105 -1.46 28.50 6.04
N GLU A 106 -2.56 28.40 6.77
CA GLU A 106 -3.28 29.60 7.27
C GLU A 106 -2.48 30.35 8.34
N ALA A 107 -1.45 29.72 8.95
CA ALA A 107 -0.62 30.27 10.01
C ALA A 107 0.82 30.65 9.57
N ALA A 108 1.28 30.25 8.38
CA ALA A 108 2.65 30.52 7.90
C ALA A 108 2.71 30.54 6.37
N GLU A 109 3.22 31.62 5.81
CA GLU A 109 3.65 31.70 4.40
C GLU A 109 4.96 30.90 4.23
N ALA A 110 4.96 30.02 3.19
CA ALA A 110 6.09 29.45 2.45
C ALA A 110 7.09 28.54 3.17
N ASP A 111 7.21 27.31 2.75
CA ASP A 111 8.34 26.77 1.97
C ASP A 111 7.99 25.36 1.45
N ASP A 112 7.89 25.19 0.13
CA ASP A 112 7.55 23.91 -0.50
C ASP A 112 8.81 23.31 -1.12
N ASP A 113 9.60 22.59 -0.30
CA ASP A 113 10.62 21.65 -0.81
C ASP A 113 10.24 20.22 -0.39
N ARG A 114 9.39 19.57 -1.20
CA ARG A 114 9.02 18.17 -1.03
C ARG A 114 10.00 17.27 -1.77
N GLY A 115 11.23 17.17 -1.25
CA GLY A 115 12.19 16.17 -1.63
C GLY A 115 11.67 14.76 -1.28
N LEU A 116 11.38 13.94 -2.29
CA LEU A 116 11.06 12.52 -2.10
C LEU A 116 12.34 11.77 -1.70
N PRO A 117 12.37 11.03 -0.58
CA PRO A 117 13.54 10.20 -0.24
C PRO A 117 13.68 9.06 -1.23
N VAL A 118 14.85 8.96 -1.82
CA VAL A 118 15.27 7.86 -2.70
C VAL A 118 15.66 6.67 -1.83
N VAL A 119 14.97 5.55 -1.97
CA VAL A 119 15.47 4.26 -1.46
C VAL A 119 16.59 3.81 -2.38
N ALA A 120 17.81 3.82 -1.86
CA ALA A 120 19.01 3.44 -2.58
C ALA A 120 19.06 1.94 -2.85
N ASP A 121 19.01 1.56 -4.12
CA ASP A 121 19.52 0.30 -4.64
C ASP A 121 20.47 0.64 -5.78
N ASP A 122 21.73 0.22 -5.64
CA ASP A 122 22.84 0.22 -6.61
C ASP A 122 23.16 1.53 -7.38
N PRO A 123 24.36 2.16 -7.20
CA PRO A 123 24.66 3.52 -7.65
C PRO A 123 24.77 3.71 -9.17
N ALA A 124 25.02 2.70 -9.98
CA ALA A 124 25.27 2.87 -11.42
C ALA A 124 24.05 2.56 -12.31
N ALA A 125 23.15 1.64 -11.87
CA ALA A 125 21.86 1.44 -12.53
C ALA A 125 20.74 2.27 -11.84
N GLY A 126 21.11 3.05 -10.84
CA GLY A 126 20.22 3.73 -9.91
C GLY A 126 19.63 5.04 -10.43
N LEU A 127 20.39 5.84 -11.19
CA LEU A 127 19.94 7.17 -11.58
C LEU A 127 18.76 7.13 -12.56
N GLU A 128 18.83 6.35 -13.63
CA GLU A 128 17.70 6.23 -14.57
C GLU A 128 16.48 5.58 -13.93
N ARG A 129 16.68 4.54 -13.08
CA ARG A 129 15.60 3.91 -12.35
C ARG A 129 15.00 4.82 -11.28
N ALA A 130 15.80 5.64 -10.62
CA ALA A 130 15.35 6.62 -9.64
C ALA A 130 14.51 7.72 -10.30
N ASP A 131 14.91 8.19 -11.47
CA ASP A 131 14.15 9.19 -12.24
C ASP A 131 12.82 8.63 -12.74
N VAL A 132 12.82 7.42 -13.31
CA VAL A 132 11.58 6.75 -13.72
C VAL A 132 10.65 6.53 -12.53
N ARG A 133 11.19 6.12 -11.38
CA ARG A 133 10.42 5.93 -10.14
C ARG A 133 9.81 7.25 -9.66
N ARG A 134 10.59 8.32 -9.62
CA ARG A 134 10.12 9.68 -9.25
C ARG A 134 9.00 10.16 -10.17
N HIS A 135 9.15 10.04 -11.48
CA HIS A 135 8.11 10.42 -12.44
C HIS A 135 6.84 9.58 -12.27
N LEU A 136 6.98 8.28 -11.98
CA LEU A 136 5.84 7.42 -11.69
C LEU A 136 5.12 7.85 -10.40
N ASP A 137 5.87 8.18 -9.34
CA ASP A 137 5.30 8.63 -8.07
C ASP A 137 4.54 9.96 -8.22
N GLN A 138 5.12 10.90 -8.98
CA GLN A 138 4.45 12.16 -9.33
C GLN A 138 3.19 11.92 -10.17
N ALA A 139 3.26 11.03 -11.17
CA ALA A 139 2.11 10.67 -11.99
C ALA A 139 0.99 10.03 -11.17
N LEU A 140 1.34 9.18 -10.21
CA LEU A 140 0.38 8.57 -9.29
C LEU A 140 -0.23 9.61 -8.34
N ALA A 141 0.57 10.56 -7.83
CA ALA A 141 0.08 11.64 -6.98
C ALA A 141 -0.93 12.54 -7.70
N ALA A 142 -0.76 12.75 -9.01
CA ALA A 142 -1.69 13.53 -9.84
C ALA A 142 -3.03 12.81 -10.15
N LEU A 143 -3.14 11.51 -9.85
CA LEU A 143 -4.40 10.79 -10.02
C LEU A 143 -5.41 11.16 -8.92
N PRO A 144 -6.72 11.25 -9.25
CA PRO A 144 -7.77 11.28 -8.24
C PRO A 144 -7.63 10.10 -7.28
N GLU A 145 -7.85 10.33 -5.97
CA GLU A 145 -7.67 9.33 -4.91
C GLU A 145 -8.29 7.97 -5.26
N ALA A 146 -9.54 7.97 -5.75
CA ALA A 146 -10.26 6.74 -6.11
C ALA A 146 -9.57 5.95 -7.25
N GLN A 147 -8.98 6.63 -8.23
CA GLN A 147 -8.25 6.00 -9.33
C GLN A 147 -6.89 5.48 -8.84
N ARG A 148 -6.16 6.29 -8.05
CA ARG A 148 -4.87 5.94 -7.46
C ARG A 148 -4.98 4.70 -6.58
N ARG A 149 -5.94 4.64 -5.65
CA ARG A 149 -6.21 3.46 -4.81
C ARG A 149 -6.44 2.20 -5.64
N THR A 150 -7.33 2.30 -6.63
CA THR A 150 -7.67 1.16 -7.49
C THR A 150 -6.45 0.67 -8.26
N PHE A 151 -5.64 1.60 -8.79
CA PHE A 151 -4.44 1.29 -9.56
C PHE A 151 -3.37 0.64 -8.68
N VAL A 152 -3.07 1.21 -7.51
CA VAL A 152 -2.05 0.70 -6.58
C VAL A 152 -2.39 -0.71 -6.07
N LEU A 153 -3.64 -0.96 -5.69
CA LEU A 153 -4.07 -2.28 -5.25
C LEU A 153 -3.95 -3.34 -6.37
N HIS A 154 -4.20 -2.94 -7.62
CA HIS A 154 -4.05 -3.87 -8.75
C HIS A 154 -2.59 -4.04 -9.17
N ALA A 155 -1.86 -2.94 -9.43
CA ALA A 155 -0.54 -2.95 -10.05
C ALA A 155 0.58 -3.31 -9.05
N ASP A 156 0.60 -2.69 -7.85
CA ASP A 156 1.67 -2.88 -6.86
C ASP A 156 1.39 -4.03 -5.89
N ALA A 157 0.14 -4.21 -5.48
CA ALA A 157 -0.24 -5.31 -4.59
C ALA A 157 -0.55 -6.62 -5.34
N GLY A 158 -0.74 -6.57 -6.66
CA GLY A 158 -1.02 -7.72 -7.51
C GLY A 158 -2.40 -8.33 -7.27
N LEU A 159 -3.39 -7.53 -6.84
CA LEU A 159 -4.75 -8.01 -6.64
C LEU A 159 -5.48 -8.10 -7.99
N SER A 160 -6.26 -9.16 -8.18
CA SER A 160 -7.19 -9.30 -9.30
C SER A 160 -8.29 -8.23 -9.24
N TYR A 161 -9.00 -7.99 -10.35
CA TYR A 161 -10.12 -7.05 -10.38
C TYR A 161 -11.20 -7.36 -9.35
N ARG A 162 -11.47 -8.66 -9.12
CA ARG A 162 -12.42 -9.11 -8.11
C ARG A 162 -11.95 -8.78 -6.70
N GLU A 163 -10.70 -9.08 -6.38
CA GLU A 163 -10.11 -8.77 -5.08
C GLU A 163 -10.06 -7.26 -4.82
N VAL A 164 -9.76 -6.44 -5.85
CA VAL A 164 -9.82 -4.98 -5.74
C VAL A 164 -11.25 -4.49 -5.51
N ALA A 165 -12.24 -5.08 -6.19
CA ALA A 165 -13.66 -4.77 -5.99
C ALA A 165 -14.07 -5.07 -4.55
N ASP A 166 -13.73 -6.26 -4.03
CA ASP A 166 -13.99 -6.68 -2.66
C ASP A 166 -13.24 -5.78 -1.65
N ALA A 167 -11.98 -5.47 -1.90
CA ALA A 167 -11.17 -4.61 -1.03
C ALA A 167 -11.71 -3.19 -0.93
N LEU A 168 -12.24 -2.62 -2.01
CA LEU A 168 -12.75 -1.25 -2.06
C LEU A 168 -14.27 -1.14 -1.84
N GLY A 169 -15.01 -2.26 -1.80
CA GLY A 169 -16.45 -2.28 -1.67
C GLY A 169 -17.17 -1.67 -2.88
N ILE A 170 -16.66 -1.92 -4.10
CA ILE A 170 -17.20 -1.37 -5.37
C ILE A 170 -17.46 -2.50 -6.38
N SER A 171 -18.20 -2.20 -7.46
CA SER A 171 -18.41 -3.18 -8.52
C SER A 171 -17.15 -3.42 -9.36
N ILE A 172 -17.03 -4.60 -9.96
CA ILE A 172 -15.94 -4.92 -10.91
C ILE A 172 -15.94 -3.94 -12.10
N GLY A 173 -17.11 -3.54 -12.58
CA GLY A 173 -17.23 -2.53 -13.65
C GLY A 173 -16.64 -1.17 -13.23
N THR A 174 -16.82 -0.77 -11.96
CA THR A 174 -16.18 0.43 -11.39
C THR A 174 -14.66 0.28 -11.32
N VAL A 175 -14.15 -0.90 -10.95
CA VAL A 175 -12.70 -1.17 -10.98
C VAL A 175 -12.15 -1.01 -12.40
N MET A 176 -12.80 -1.64 -13.37
CA MET A 176 -12.37 -1.57 -14.79
C MET A 176 -12.33 -0.13 -15.31
N SER A 177 -13.38 0.66 -15.06
CA SER A 177 -13.42 2.06 -15.50
C SER A 177 -12.37 2.92 -14.81
N ARG A 178 -12.18 2.76 -13.49
CA ARG A 178 -11.13 3.49 -12.76
C ARG A 178 -9.72 3.14 -13.25
N LEU A 179 -9.44 1.87 -13.53
CA LEU A 179 -8.16 1.43 -14.07
C LEU A 179 -7.94 1.96 -15.50
N PHE A 180 -8.98 1.98 -16.32
CA PHE A 180 -8.91 2.54 -17.67
C PHE A 180 -8.51 4.02 -17.63
N TYR A 181 -9.22 4.84 -16.85
CA TYR A 181 -8.91 6.27 -16.74
C TYR A 181 -7.58 6.53 -16.04
N ALA A 182 -7.22 5.74 -15.03
CA ALA A 182 -5.91 5.84 -14.39
C ALA A 182 -4.78 5.60 -15.40
N ARG A 183 -4.84 4.52 -16.18
CA ARG A 183 -3.84 4.21 -17.20
C ARG A 183 -3.76 5.29 -18.28
N GLN A 184 -4.88 5.84 -18.70
CA GLN A 184 -4.92 6.92 -19.68
C GLN A 184 -4.20 8.16 -19.17
N LYS A 185 -4.48 8.59 -17.93
CA LYS A 185 -3.83 9.74 -17.30
C LYS A 185 -2.33 9.51 -17.08
N LEU A 186 -1.94 8.33 -16.58
CA LEU A 186 -0.54 7.98 -16.37
C LEU A 186 0.24 8.00 -17.70
N ARG A 187 -0.34 7.47 -18.78
CA ARG A 187 0.30 7.51 -20.11
C ARG A 187 0.48 8.95 -20.61
N ALA A 188 -0.55 9.78 -20.47
CA ALA A 188 -0.48 11.19 -20.87
C ALA A 188 0.61 11.93 -20.09
N TYR A 189 0.64 11.78 -18.77
CA TYR A 189 1.64 12.41 -17.91
C TYR A 189 3.07 11.96 -18.24
N LEU A 190 3.30 10.67 -18.39
CA LEU A 190 4.63 10.13 -18.71
C LEU A 190 5.09 10.50 -20.13
N ALA A 191 4.17 10.52 -21.12
CA ALA A 191 4.49 10.93 -22.48
C ALA A 191 4.90 12.41 -22.57
N GLU A 192 4.28 13.28 -21.77
CA GLU A 192 4.65 14.70 -21.68
C GLU A 192 6.04 14.89 -21.09
N ARG A 193 6.38 14.15 -20.04
CA ARG A 193 7.68 14.22 -19.37
C ARG A 193 8.83 13.64 -20.18
N LEU A 194 8.60 12.53 -20.90
CA LEU A 194 9.59 11.95 -21.80
C LEU A 194 9.91 12.86 -23.00
N ARG A 195 8.94 13.70 -23.43
CA ARG A 195 9.18 14.71 -24.49
C ARG A 195 9.89 15.97 -23.97
N ALA A 196 9.73 16.29 -22.68
CA ALA A 196 10.36 17.46 -22.06
C ALA A 196 11.77 17.19 -21.54
N GLY A 197 12.22 15.93 -21.53
CA GLY A 197 13.55 15.49 -21.08
C GLY A 197 14.54 15.22 -22.23
N ASP A 198 14.12 15.36 -23.51
CA ASP A 198 14.95 15.47 -24.69
C ASP A 198 15.17 16.96 -25.02
#